data_47f2d9a98a67b00714ededd693fdc5cb
#
_entry.id   47f2d9a98a67b00714ededd693fdc5cb
#
_cell.length_a   1.000
_cell.length_b   1.000
_cell.length_c   1.000
_cell.angle_alpha   90.00
_cell.angle_beta   90.00
_cell.angle_gamma   90.00
#
_symmetry.space_group_name_H-M   'P 1'
#
loop_
_entity.id
_entity.type
_entity.pdbx_description
1 polymer ?
#
loop_
_entity_poly.entity_id
_entity_poly.type
_entity_poly.pdbx_seq_one_letter_code
_entity_poly.pdbx_strand_id
1 'polypeptide(L)'
;MTTSRRTQVNGMWKNGRAPIVPVTVLTGFLGSGKTTLMNRILNDDTHKMKFAVIENEFGEVGIDERILSENVEEEVIEVMNGCICCTVRGDLVTALKKLYQRVESFNGVIIETTGLADPAPVVQTFFVDEDIKKMYRLDSVITVVDAKHIIERLDEIKPDGVENEAEEQVAFADKIILNKVDLAKAESDLIHIEKRLRSLNPTAQILRCKFSDIDPRELLNINAFELSRVLEFDPEFLDDNQEHQHDTSVTSVACKLEGEVNIDMLSSWIGRLINEDGANLYRYKGVIAVKGKDEKFVFQGVGMLFNGSFEGRWKAKEKRESRFVFIGKHLDAEFLKTGFEACLVTKELRFNVGHSVMANCGKFKRGKVIKLWDDGNAYRIRLDDGTEVWAPIDIDVYVRAVM
;
A
#
# COMPACT_ATOMS: atom_id res chain seq x y z
N MET A 1 -10.73 -11.30 -50.89
CA MET A 1 -10.76 -12.46 -49.98
C MET A 1 -9.35 -12.69 -49.48
N THR A 2 -9.00 -12.08 -48.34
CA THR A 2 -7.70 -12.26 -47.69
C THR A 2 -7.97 -12.82 -46.30
N THR A 3 -7.84 -14.15 -46.22
CA THR A 3 -7.93 -14.90 -44.97
C THR A 3 -6.69 -14.63 -44.12
N SER A 4 -6.88 -13.85 -43.06
CA SER A 4 -5.90 -13.70 -42.00
C SER A 4 -5.74 -15.02 -41.26
N ARG A 5 -4.59 -15.67 -41.42
CA ARG A 5 -4.17 -16.82 -40.62
C ARG A 5 -3.87 -16.33 -39.19
N ARG A 6 -4.79 -16.56 -38.27
CA ARG A 6 -4.52 -16.48 -36.82
C ARG A 6 -3.74 -17.74 -36.45
N THR A 7 -2.45 -17.57 -36.20
CA THR A 7 -1.61 -18.62 -35.67
C THR A 7 -1.87 -18.70 -34.15
N GLN A 8 -2.42 -19.84 -33.72
CA GLN A 8 -2.50 -20.19 -32.30
C GLN A 8 -1.07 -20.46 -31.80
N VAL A 9 -0.61 -19.67 -30.87
CA VAL A 9 0.58 -19.96 -30.06
C VAL A 9 0.14 -20.14 -28.60
N ASN A 10 0.29 -21.36 -28.16
CA ASN A 10 0.28 -21.86 -26.77
C ASN A 10 -0.50 -21.06 -25.71
N GLY A 11 -1.80 -21.36 -25.58
CA GLY A 11 -2.43 -21.37 -24.24
C GLY A 11 -2.78 -20.03 -23.57
N MET A 12 -2.40 -18.87 -24.09
CA MET A 12 -2.55 -17.58 -23.40
C MET A 12 -3.88 -16.84 -23.60
N TRP A 13 -4.65 -17.17 -24.58
CA TRP A 13 -5.93 -16.50 -24.85
C TRP A 13 -7.12 -17.32 -24.35
N LYS A 14 -7.31 -17.40 -23.03
CA LYS A 14 -8.58 -17.87 -22.47
C LYS A 14 -9.63 -16.78 -22.72
N ASN A 15 -10.63 -17.07 -23.52
CA ASN A 15 -11.81 -16.23 -23.79
C ASN A 15 -11.61 -14.97 -24.67
N GLY A 16 -10.59 -14.91 -25.52
CA GLY A 16 -10.45 -13.80 -26.49
C GLY A 16 -10.07 -12.44 -25.91
N ARG A 17 -9.67 -12.38 -24.63
CA ARG A 17 -9.14 -11.18 -23.97
C ARG A 17 -7.62 -11.27 -23.87
N ALA A 18 -6.95 -10.13 -24.07
CA ALA A 18 -5.51 -10.01 -23.85
C ALA A 18 -5.17 -10.29 -22.37
N PRO A 19 -4.04 -10.93 -22.07
CA PRO A 19 -3.67 -11.24 -20.70
C PRO A 19 -3.38 -9.97 -19.90
N ILE A 20 -3.78 -9.95 -18.62
CA ILE A 20 -3.33 -8.92 -17.68
C ILE A 20 -1.99 -9.36 -17.13
N VAL A 21 -0.95 -8.57 -17.38
CA VAL A 21 0.44 -8.92 -17.05
C VAL A 21 0.77 -8.49 -15.62
N PRO A 22 1.33 -9.38 -14.78
CA PRO A 22 1.80 -9.01 -13.45
C PRO A 22 3.05 -8.13 -13.53
N VAL A 23 3.11 -7.12 -12.64
CA VAL A 23 4.25 -6.21 -12.52
C VAL A 23 4.78 -6.26 -11.09
N THR A 24 6.06 -6.56 -10.95
CA THR A 24 6.79 -6.51 -9.68
C THR A 24 7.65 -5.25 -9.65
N VAL A 25 7.48 -4.41 -8.65
CA VAL A 25 8.33 -3.23 -8.41
C VAL A 25 9.43 -3.60 -7.44
N LEU A 26 10.67 -3.41 -7.85
CA LEU A 26 11.86 -3.66 -7.05
C LEU A 26 12.46 -2.33 -6.62
N THR A 27 12.49 -2.07 -5.32
CA THR A 27 13.00 -0.83 -4.72
C THR A 27 13.99 -1.12 -3.60
N GLY A 28 14.61 -0.09 -3.05
CA GLY A 28 15.60 -0.15 -1.99
C GLY A 28 16.76 0.82 -2.26
N PHE A 29 17.46 1.25 -1.23
CA PHE A 29 18.53 2.23 -1.36
C PHE A 29 19.74 1.72 -2.16
N LEU A 30 20.61 2.66 -2.58
CA LEU A 30 21.78 2.37 -3.41
C LEU A 30 22.70 1.34 -2.73
N GLY A 31 23.08 0.30 -3.47
CA GLY A 31 23.96 -0.76 -2.98
C GLY A 31 23.27 -1.83 -2.14
N SER A 32 21.95 -1.79 -1.93
CA SER A 32 21.22 -2.83 -1.16
C SER A 32 21.24 -4.22 -1.81
N GLY A 33 21.40 -4.28 -3.14
CA GLY A 33 21.46 -5.53 -3.91
C GLY A 33 20.27 -5.76 -4.84
N LYS A 34 19.54 -4.69 -5.23
CA LYS A 34 18.39 -4.75 -6.16
C LYS A 34 18.76 -5.43 -7.49
N THR A 35 19.76 -4.88 -8.18
CA THR A 35 20.22 -5.41 -9.47
C THR A 35 20.73 -6.84 -9.35
N THR A 36 21.37 -7.20 -8.23
CA THR A 36 21.79 -8.59 -7.96
C THR A 36 20.58 -9.51 -7.84
N LEU A 37 19.52 -9.07 -7.13
CA LEU A 37 18.29 -9.83 -7.00
C LEU A 37 17.56 -9.96 -8.34
N MET A 38 17.47 -8.87 -9.09
CA MET A 38 16.88 -8.87 -10.42
C MET A 38 17.58 -9.86 -11.35
N ASN A 39 18.92 -9.77 -11.45
CA ASN A 39 19.69 -10.69 -12.26
C ASN A 39 19.53 -12.15 -11.84
N ARG A 40 19.39 -12.41 -10.53
CA ARG A 40 19.10 -13.76 -10.04
C ARG A 40 17.72 -14.24 -10.50
N ILE A 41 16.69 -13.40 -10.40
CA ILE A 41 15.35 -13.74 -10.91
C ILE A 41 15.42 -14.05 -12.42
N LEU A 42 16.07 -13.20 -13.21
CA LEU A 42 16.16 -13.36 -14.66
C LEU A 42 16.92 -14.62 -15.09
N ASN A 43 17.92 -15.04 -14.33
CA ASN A 43 18.74 -16.23 -14.63
C ASN A 43 18.21 -17.53 -14.02
N ASP A 44 17.09 -17.49 -13.29
CA ASP A 44 16.53 -18.69 -12.65
C ASP A 44 15.46 -19.33 -13.54
N ASP A 45 15.74 -20.57 -14.00
CA ASP A 45 14.84 -21.31 -14.88
C ASP A 45 13.67 -21.99 -14.14
N THR A 46 13.63 -21.96 -12.81
CA THR A 46 12.63 -22.71 -12.02
C THR A 46 11.23 -22.12 -12.14
N HIS A 47 11.10 -20.80 -12.32
CA HIS A 47 9.81 -20.13 -12.48
C HIS A 47 9.25 -20.22 -13.90
N LYS A 48 10.05 -20.58 -14.91
CA LYS A 48 9.65 -20.72 -16.33
C LYS A 48 8.97 -19.48 -16.92
N MET A 49 9.24 -18.30 -16.40
CA MET A 49 8.67 -17.03 -16.84
C MET A 49 9.72 -16.25 -17.64
N LYS A 50 9.25 -15.51 -18.62
CA LYS A 50 10.05 -14.50 -19.33
C LYS A 50 9.63 -13.14 -18.82
N PHE A 51 10.58 -12.28 -18.50
CA PHE A 51 10.33 -10.94 -17.98
C PHE A 51 10.77 -9.87 -18.98
N ALA A 52 9.97 -8.82 -19.04
CA ALA A 52 10.44 -7.53 -19.52
C ALA A 52 10.91 -6.72 -18.31
N VAL A 53 12.00 -6.00 -18.46
CA VAL A 53 12.60 -5.19 -17.40
C VAL A 53 12.51 -3.72 -17.78
N ILE A 54 12.11 -2.90 -16.84
CA ILE A 54 12.15 -1.44 -16.93
C ILE A 54 13.09 -0.97 -15.82
N GLU A 55 14.25 -0.45 -16.20
CA GLU A 55 15.21 0.16 -15.30
C GLU A 55 15.03 1.68 -15.32
N ASN A 56 14.94 2.29 -14.15
CA ASN A 56 14.85 3.73 -14.01
C ASN A 56 16.15 4.24 -13.37
N GLU A 57 17.19 4.45 -14.19
CA GLU A 57 18.47 4.98 -13.71
C GLU A 57 18.56 6.50 -13.81
N PHE A 58 19.00 7.13 -12.71
CA PHE A 58 19.52 8.49 -12.69
C PHE A 58 21.04 8.47 -12.89
N GLY A 59 21.51 8.91 -14.04
CA GLY A 59 22.93 9.11 -14.23
C GLY A 59 23.33 9.19 -15.70
N GLU A 60 24.24 10.11 -15.98
CA GLU A 60 24.91 10.21 -17.28
C GLU A 60 25.68 8.92 -17.58
N VAL A 61 25.35 8.32 -18.74
CA VAL A 61 26.14 7.29 -19.44
C VAL A 61 26.15 5.88 -18.85
N GLY A 62 25.43 4.99 -19.52
CA GLY A 62 25.44 3.55 -19.37
C GLY A 62 26.82 2.91 -19.17
N ILE A 63 26.98 2.29 -18.00
CA ILE A 63 28.09 1.40 -17.70
C ILE A 63 27.64 -0.07 -17.60
N ASP A 64 26.33 -0.32 -17.39
CA ASP A 64 25.85 -1.69 -17.15
C ASP A 64 25.21 -2.43 -18.34
N GLU A 65 25.23 -1.85 -19.52
CA GLU A 65 24.78 -2.51 -20.78
C GLU A 65 25.49 -3.84 -21.10
N ARG A 66 26.55 -4.22 -20.42
CA ARG A 66 27.41 -5.36 -20.81
C ARG A 66 27.20 -6.65 -20.02
N ILE A 67 26.42 -6.65 -18.95
CA ILE A 67 26.31 -7.83 -18.07
C ILE A 67 25.10 -8.71 -18.41
N LEU A 68 24.09 -8.17 -19.07
CA LEU A 68 22.83 -8.87 -19.35
C LEU A 68 22.76 -9.61 -20.70
N SER A 69 23.80 -9.54 -21.56
CA SER A 69 23.69 -9.91 -22.96
C SER A 69 24.20 -11.27 -23.39
N GLU A 70 24.75 -12.11 -22.53
CA GLU A 70 25.42 -13.31 -23.06
C GLU A 70 24.59 -14.59 -23.09
N ASN A 71 23.41 -14.72 -22.46
CA ASN A 71 22.63 -15.96 -22.49
C ASN A 71 21.11 -15.85 -22.54
N VAL A 72 20.48 -14.67 -22.64
CA VAL A 72 19.02 -14.55 -22.71
C VAL A 72 18.67 -13.53 -23.80
N GLU A 73 17.88 -13.96 -24.79
CA GLU A 73 17.24 -13.04 -25.75
C GLU A 73 16.12 -12.23 -25.05
N GLU A 74 16.51 -11.41 -24.06
CA GLU A 74 15.60 -10.52 -23.35
C GLU A 74 15.84 -9.09 -23.82
N GLU A 75 14.79 -8.45 -24.31
CA GLU A 75 14.82 -7.04 -24.64
C GLU A 75 14.65 -6.22 -23.36
N VAL A 76 15.75 -5.63 -22.91
CA VAL A 76 15.74 -4.58 -21.88
C VAL A 76 15.23 -3.29 -22.51
N ILE A 77 14.14 -2.76 -22.01
CA ILE A 77 13.62 -1.45 -22.44
C ILE A 77 14.05 -0.42 -21.41
N GLU A 78 15.10 0.32 -21.76
CA GLU A 78 15.52 1.48 -20.98
C GLU A 78 14.54 2.64 -21.19
N VAL A 79 14.00 3.17 -20.10
CA VAL A 79 13.26 4.43 -20.11
C VAL A 79 14.22 5.55 -19.78
N MET A 80 14.80 6.14 -20.83
CA MET A 80 15.67 7.32 -20.68
C MET A 80 14.84 8.58 -20.47
N ASN A 81 15.20 9.32 -19.45
CA ASN A 81 15.05 10.76 -19.23
C ASN A 81 14.03 11.27 -18.23
N GLY A 82 14.54 12.01 -17.28
CA GLY A 82 13.98 13.28 -16.81
C GLY A 82 13.49 13.31 -15.36
N CYS A 83 13.71 14.46 -14.77
CA CYS A 83 13.40 14.89 -13.40
C CYS A 83 12.16 14.33 -12.72
N ILE A 84 12.34 14.04 -11.49
CA ILE A 84 11.67 13.22 -10.49
C ILE A 84 10.16 13.45 -10.24
N CYS A 85 9.49 14.54 -10.61
CA CYS A 85 8.18 14.81 -9.99
C CYS A 85 6.94 14.64 -10.86
N CYS A 86 6.98 14.91 -12.15
CA CYS A 86 5.78 14.85 -13.01
C CYS A 86 6.00 14.09 -14.32
N THR A 87 7.22 13.98 -14.78
CA THR A 87 7.60 13.37 -16.07
C THR A 87 7.68 11.84 -15.97
N VAL A 88 8.15 11.30 -14.84
CA VAL A 88 8.36 9.85 -14.62
C VAL A 88 7.09 9.03 -14.85
N ARG A 89 5.95 9.53 -14.41
CA ARG A 89 4.66 8.81 -14.59
C ARG A 89 4.23 8.76 -16.05
N GLY A 90 4.40 9.85 -16.80
CA GLY A 90 4.03 9.91 -18.22
C GLY A 90 4.92 9.00 -19.06
N ASP A 91 6.21 8.97 -18.76
CA ASP A 91 7.20 8.16 -19.45
C ASP A 91 7.00 6.67 -19.14
N LEU A 92 6.72 6.31 -17.89
CA LEU A 92 6.39 4.94 -17.49
C LEU A 92 5.12 4.43 -18.19
N VAL A 93 4.05 5.23 -18.22
CA VAL A 93 2.81 4.88 -18.93
C VAL A 93 3.09 4.64 -20.41
N THR A 94 3.90 5.50 -21.03
CA THR A 94 4.26 5.39 -22.43
C THR A 94 5.09 4.13 -22.70
N ALA A 95 6.07 3.84 -21.83
CA ALA A 95 6.89 2.64 -21.92
C ALA A 95 6.04 1.36 -21.77
N LEU A 96 5.18 1.32 -20.75
CA LEU A 96 4.27 0.18 -20.55
C LEU A 96 3.32 -0.04 -21.72
N LYS A 97 2.76 1.02 -22.31
CA LYS A 97 1.91 0.92 -23.51
C LYS A 97 2.67 0.41 -24.73
N LYS A 98 3.91 0.82 -24.93
CA LYS A 98 4.79 0.29 -25.99
C LYS A 98 5.13 -1.17 -25.75
N LEU A 99 5.50 -1.52 -24.51
CA LEU A 99 5.84 -2.87 -24.11
C LEU A 99 4.67 -3.84 -24.33
N TYR A 100 3.45 -3.42 -24.03
CA TYR A 100 2.25 -4.23 -24.21
C TYR A 100 2.00 -4.66 -25.68
N GLN A 101 2.53 -3.93 -26.65
CA GLN A 101 2.45 -4.33 -28.07
C GLN A 101 3.18 -5.65 -28.32
N ARG A 102 4.06 -6.07 -27.42
CA ARG A 102 4.87 -7.30 -27.45
C ARG A 102 4.49 -8.29 -26.35
N VAL A 103 3.28 -8.17 -25.79
CA VAL A 103 2.80 -8.98 -24.65
C VAL A 103 2.91 -10.49 -24.83
N GLU A 104 3.02 -10.96 -26.07
CA GLU A 104 3.22 -12.39 -26.37
C GLU A 104 4.64 -12.88 -26.07
N SER A 105 5.60 -11.96 -25.86
CA SER A 105 7.02 -12.29 -25.68
C SER A 105 7.41 -12.48 -24.23
N PHE A 106 6.59 -12.04 -23.26
CA PHE A 106 6.91 -12.09 -21.82
C PHE A 106 5.69 -12.44 -20.96
N ASN A 107 5.94 -12.87 -19.73
CA ASN A 107 4.92 -13.31 -18.75
C ASN A 107 4.74 -12.35 -17.59
N GLY A 108 5.71 -11.46 -17.36
CA GLY A 108 5.72 -10.48 -16.29
C GLY A 108 6.63 -9.31 -16.61
N VAL A 109 6.50 -8.25 -15.82
CA VAL A 109 7.36 -7.07 -15.89
C VAL A 109 8.01 -6.87 -14.54
N ILE A 110 9.31 -6.58 -14.54
CA ILE A 110 10.04 -6.12 -13.35
C ILE A 110 10.40 -4.65 -13.59
N ILE A 111 10.06 -3.80 -12.64
CA ILE A 111 10.45 -2.38 -12.65
C ILE A 111 11.45 -2.17 -11.52
N GLU A 112 12.70 -1.90 -11.83
CA GLU A 112 13.69 -1.48 -10.84
C GLU A 112 13.66 0.03 -10.69
N THR A 113 13.43 0.52 -9.48
CA THR A 113 13.54 1.95 -9.17
C THR A 113 14.95 2.32 -8.78
N THR A 114 15.34 3.59 -8.97
CA THR A 114 16.63 4.07 -8.46
C THR A 114 16.70 3.95 -6.94
N GLY A 115 17.91 3.91 -6.40
CA GLY A 115 18.13 3.83 -4.96
C GLY A 115 17.65 5.03 -4.15
N LEU A 116 17.32 6.14 -4.82
CA LEU A 116 16.84 7.39 -4.23
C LEU A 116 15.36 7.67 -4.53
N ALA A 117 14.67 6.77 -5.23
CA ALA A 117 13.30 7.01 -5.66
C ALA A 117 12.28 6.64 -4.58
N ASP A 118 11.29 7.51 -4.42
CA ASP A 118 10.01 7.18 -3.82
C ASP A 118 9.26 6.20 -4.76
N PRO A 119 8.86 5.01 -4.30
CA PRO A 119 8.12 4.06 -5.13
C PRO A 119 6.66 4.48 -5.39
N ALA A 120 6.11 5.45 -4.67
CA ALA A 120 4.71 5.84 -4.74
C ALA A 120 4.23 6.22 -6.16
N PRO A 121 4.94 7.04 -6.94
CA PRO A 121 4.53 7.41 -8.30
C PRO A 121 4.43 6.20 -9.23
N VAL A 122 5.37 5.26 -9.11
CA VAL A 122 5.37 4.01 -9.89
C VAL A 122 4.15 3.16 -9.51
N VAL A 123 3.94 2.94 -8.21
CA VAL A 123 2.81 2.15 -7.68
C VAL A 123 1.48 2.76 -8.09
N GLN A 124 1.30 4.08 -7.94
CA GLN A 124 0.08 4.79 -8.28
C GLN A 124 -0.30 4.69 -9.76
N THR A 125 0.67 4.56 -10.66
CA THR A 125 0.43 4.41 -12.09
C THR A 125 -0.52 3.25 -12.40
N PHE A 126 -0.39 2.14 -11.68
CA PHE A 126 -1.20 0.95 -11.87
C PHE A 126 -2.64 1.07 -11.34
N PHE A 127 -2.93 2.13 -10.58
CA PHE A 127 -4.27 2.35 -10.01
C PHE A 127 -5.00 3.54 -10.62
N VAL A 128 -4.32 4.43 -11.33
CA VAL A 128 -4.92 5.67 -11.84
C VAL A 128 -5.15 5.64 -13.35
N ASP A 129 -4.22 5.05 -14.12
CA ASP A 129 -4.37 4.99 -15.59
C ASP A 129 -5.28 3.82 -16.00
N GLU A 130 -6.42 4.16 -16.60
CA GLU A 130 -7.43 3.17 -16.99
C GLU A 130 -6.98 2.21 -18.10
N ASP A 131 -6.02 2.61 -18.94
CA ASP A 131 -5.47 1.71 -19.94
C ASP A 131 -4.48 0.75 -19.30
N ILE A 132 -3.63 1.25 -18.39
CA ILE A 132 -2.68 0.41 -17.66
C ILE A 132 -3.41 -0.64 -16.82
N LYS A 133 -4.48 -0.30 -16.13
CA LYS A 133 -5.32 -1.27 -15.38
C LYS A 133 -5.84 -2.42 -16.24
N LYS A 134 -6.11 -2.17 -17.52
CA LYS A 134 -6.59 -3.21 -18.46
C LYS A 134 -5.49 -4.12 -18.95
N MET A 135 -4.25 -3.64 -18.96
CA MET A 135 -3.07 -4.29 -19.52
C MET A 135 -2.23 -4.99 -18.45
N TYR A 136 -2.11 -4.36 -17.29
CA TYR A 136 -1.21 -4.75 -16.22
C TYR A 136 -1.91 -4.79 -14.87
N ARG A 137 -1.37 -5.60 -13.96
CA ARG A 137 -1.71 -5.57 -12.53
C ARG A 137 -0.43 -5.46 -11.72
N LEU A 138 -0.45 -4.62 -10.71
CA LEU A 138 0.63 -4.60 -9.73
C LEU A 138 0.58 -5.91 -8.93
N ASP A 139 1.66 -6.68 -8.98
CA ASP A 139 1.80 -7.94 -8.26
C ASP A 139 2.29 -7.70 -6.84
N SER A 140 3.40 -6.97 -6.72
CA SER A 140 4.01 -6.65 -5.43
C SER A 140 5.03 -5.52 -5.53
N VAL A 141 5.32 -4.91 -4.38
CA VAL A 141 6.48 -4.04 -4.14
C VAL A 141 7.46 -4.80 -3.26
N ILE A 142 8.66 -5.04 -3.77
CA ILE A 142 9.75 -5.73 -3.07
C ILE A 142 10.81 -4.70 -2.73
N THR A 143 11.09 -4.54 -1.45
CA THR A 143 12.13 -3.63 -0.96
C THR A 143 13.35 -4.42 -0.52
N VAL A 144 14.50 -4.16 -1.16
CA VAL A 144 15.76 -4.77 -0.77
C VAL A 144 16.51 -3.84 0.19
N VAL A 145 16.83 -4.33 1.36
CA VAL A 145 17.59 -3.60 2.38
C VAL A 145 18.88 -4.33 2.73
N ASP A 146 19.91 -3.58 3.05
CA ASP A 146 21.24 -4.07 3.42
C ASP A 146 21.35 -4.12 4.94
N ALA A 147 21.53 -5.31 5.51
CA ALA A 147 21.61 -5.52 6.96
C ALA A 147 22.68 -4.67 7.65
N LYS A 148 23.77 -4.32 6.95
CA LYS A 148 24.84 -3.51 7.53
C LYS A 148 24.49 -2.03 7.65
N HIS A 149 23.72 -1.48 6.71
CA HIS A 149 23.53 -0.03 6.59
C HIS A 149 22.11 0.44 6.82
N ILE A 150 21.12 -0.47 6.89
CA ILE A 150 19.72 -0.05 6.95
C ILE A 150 19.41 0.84 8.16
N ILE A 151 19.94 0.52 9.35
CA ILE A 151 19.68 1.34 10.56
C ILE A 151 20.23 2.75 10.37
N GLU A 152 21.48 2.87 9.88
CA GLU A 152 22.10 4.16 9.59
C GLU A 152 21.27 4.97 8.57
N ARG A 153 20.70 4.31 7.55
CA ARG A 153 19.85 4.95 6.54
C ARG A 153 18.51 5.40 7.10
N LEU A 154 17.89 4.59 7.95
CA LEU A 154 16.62 4.95 8.59
C LEU A 154 16.77 6.07 9.63
N ASP A 155 17.93 6.16 10.28
CA ASP A 155 18.20 7.17 11.30
C ASP A 155 18.92 8.41 10.73
N GLU A 156 19.09 8.48 9.40
CA GLU A 156 19.72 9.63 8.73
C GLU A 156 18.85 10.87 8.87
N ILE A 157 19.37 11.90 9.56
CA ILE A 157 18.68 13.18 9.68
C ILE A 157 18.72 13.91 8.34
N LYS A 158 17.56 14.09 7.73
CA LYS A 158 17.41 14.83 6.50
C LYS A 158 17.18 16.32 6.76
N PRO A 159 17.57 17.22 5.84
CA PRO A 159 17.21 18.64 5.93
C PRO A 159 15.68 18.83 5.96
N ASP A 160 15.24 19.96 6.53
CA ASP A 160 13.82 20.30 6.59
C ASP A 160 13.15 20.21 5.21
N GLY A 161 12.06 19.45 5.13
CA GLY A 161 11.29 19.23 3.89
C GLY A 161 11.88 18.17 2.95
N VAL A 162 12.95 17.50 3.32
CA VAL A 162 13.52 16.36 2.58
C VAL A 162 13.09 15.06 3.27
N GLU A 163 12.53 14.16 2.51
CA GLU A 163 12.02 12.88 3.00
C GLU A 163 13.14 11.84 3.12
N ASN A 164 12.96 10.87 4.03
CA ASN A 164 13.87 9.75 4.15
C ASN A 164 13.42 8.62 3.20
N GLU A 165 14.09 8.49 2.09
CA GLU A 165 13.76 7.53 1.03
C GLU A 165 13.76 6.09 1.53
N ALA A 166 14.64 5.76 2.50
CA ALA A 166 14.70 4.40 3.06
C ALA A 166 13.46 4.07 3.89
N GLU A 167 12.93 5.03 4.65
CA GLU A 167 11.67 4.87 5.38
C GLU A 167 10.50 4.66 4.40
N GLU A 168 10.41 5.47 3.35
CA GLU A 168 9.37 5.35 2.32
C GLU A 168 9.43 4.00 1.60
N GLN A 169 10.61 3.58 1.16
CA GLN A 169 10.81 2.30 0.49
C GLN A 169 10.37 1.12 1.38
N VAL A 170 10.66 1.16 2.67
CA VAL A 170 10.21 0.16 3.65
C VAL A 170 8.69 0.24 3.86
N ALA A 171 8.13 1.45 3.95
CA ALA A 171 6.70 1.66 4.16
C ALA A 171 5.84 1.11 3.02
N PHE A 172 6.31 1.22 1.77
CA PHE A 172 5.60 0.71 0.60
C PHE A 172 5.75 -0.79 0.37
N ALA A 173 6.67 -1.47 1.05
CA ALA A 173 6.99 -2.87 0.82
C ALA A 173 5.81 -3.82 1.08
N ASP A 174 5.61 -4.79 0.18
CA ASP A 174 4.87 -6.02 0.45
C ASP A 174 5.77 -7.10 1.03
N LYS A 175 7.01 -7.13 0.54
CA LYS A 175 8.09 -7.97 1.07
C LYS A 175 9.36 -7.15 1.23
N ILE A 176 10.06 -7.40 2.32
CA ILE A 176 11.36 -6.82 2.61
C ILE A 176 12.40 -7.92 2.53
N ILE A 177 13.38 -7.73 1.65
CA ILE A 177 14.51 -8.62 1.52
C ILE A 177 15.65 -8.05 2.35
N LEU A 178 15.86 -8.63 3.54
CA LEU A 178 16.98 -8.29 4.40
C LEU A 178 18.22 -9.02 3.89
N ASN A 179 18.92 -8.35 2.99
CA ASN A 179 20.10 -8.88 2.30
C ASN A 179 21.39 -8.62 3.09
N LYS A 180 22.45 -9.31 2.74
CA LYS A 180 23.79 -9.19 3.33
C LYS A 180 23.80 -9.48 4.84
N VAL A 181 22.98 -10.43 5.29
CA VAL A 181 22.92 -10.82 6.71
C VAL A 181 24.25 -11.37 7.23
N ASP A 182 25.14 -11.82 6.35
CA ASP A 182 26.51 -12.24 6.64
C ASP A 182 27.40 -11.08 7.12
N LEU A 183 27.01 -9.84 6.89
CA LEU A 183 27.73 -8.65 7.38
C LEU A 183 27.27 -8.19 8.77
N ALA A 184 26.21 -8.76 9.33
CA ALA A 184 25.80 -8.52 10.70
C ALA A 184 26.78 -9.17 11.68
N LYS A 185 27.08 -8.49 12.78
CA LYS A 185 28.07 -8.98 13.75
C LYS A 185 27.52 -10.08 14.66
N ALA A 186 26.20 -10.04 14.91
CA ALA A 186 25.51 -11.00 15.77
C ALA A 186 24.05 -11.17 15.35
N GLU A 187 23.41 -12.27 15.78
CA GLU A 187 21.98 -12.51 15.58
C GLU A 187 21.11 -11.44 16.24
N SER A 188 21.54 -10.88 17.39
CA SER A 188 20.88 -9.76 18.06
C SER A 188 20.75 -8.53 17.17
N ASP A 189 21.71 -8.29 16.28
CA ASP A 189 21.67 -7.14 15.37
C ASP A 189 20.58 -7.34 14.31
N LEU A 190 20.45 -8.57 13.79
CA LEU A 190 19.40 -8.92 12.83
C LEU A 190 18.01 -8.80 13.46
N ILE A 191 17.83 -9.26 14.69
CA ILE A 191 16.59 -9.12 15.44
C ILE A 191 16.24 -7.64 15.66
N HIS A 192 17.23 -6.81 16.01
CA HIS A 192 17.04 -5.37 16.17
C HIS A 192 16.60 -4.71 14.84
N ILE A 193 17.28 -5.05 13.74
CA ILE A 193 16.92 -4.56 12.40
C ILE A 193 15.48 -4.94 12.05
N GLU A 194 15.11 -6.22 12.21
CA GLU A 194 13.75 -6.65 11.91
C GLU A 194 12.71 -5.94 12.77
N LYS A 195 12.99 -5.73 14.06
CA LYS A 195 12.10 -4.97 14.94
C LYS A 195 11.91 -3.54 14.43
N ARG A 196 12.99 -2.89 14.00
CA ARG A 196 12.93 -1.53 13.43
C ARG A 196 12.17 -1.48 12.11
N LEU A 197 12.36 -2.46 11.21
CA LEU A 197 11.60 -2.58 9.97
C LEU A 197 10.11 -2.81 10.22
N ARG A 198 9.77 -3.66 11.19
CA ARG A 198 8.38 -3.94 11.57
C ARG A 198 7.68 -2.75 12.21
N SER A 199 8.41 -1.87 12.93
CA SER A 199 7.83 -0.64 13.47
C SER A 199 7.39 0.33 12.37
N LEU A 200 8.05 0.32 11.21
CA LEU A 200 7.68 1.10 10.04
C LEU A 200 6.59 0.41 9.21
N ASN A 201 6.77 -0.89 8.96
CA ASN A 201 5.82 -1.68 8.15
C ASN A 201 5.56 -3.04 8.79
N PRO A 202 4.55 -3.16 9.66
CA PRO A 202 4.20 -4.41 10.31
C PRO A 202 3.56 -5.43 9.36
N THR A 203 3.15 -5.02 8.15
CA THR A 203 2.47 -5.88 7.19
C THR A 203 3.39 -6.61 6.23
N ALA A 204 4.63 -6.14 6.06
CA ALA A 204 5.58 -6.73 5.13
C ALA A 204 6.23 -7.99 5.70
N GLN A 205 6.26 -9.04 4.90
CA GLN A 205 7.05 -10.23 5.23
C GLN A 205 8.54 -9.91 5.06
N ILE A 206 9.36 -10.20 6.08
CA ILE A 206 10.80 -10.03 6.02
C ILE A 206 11.45 -11.38 5.70
N LEU A 207 12.28 -11.42 4.65
CA LEU A 207 13.05 -12.58 4.23
C LEU A 207 14.53 -12.25 4.34
N ARG A 208 15.27 -13.06 5.11
CA ARG A 208 16.73 -12.92 5.28
C ARG A 208 17.49 -13.61 4.16
N CYS A 209 18.48 -12.95 3.61
CA CYS A 209 19.37 -13.58 2.64
C CYS A 209 20.79 -12.99 2.65
N LYS A 210 21.67 -13.64 1.91
CA LYS A 210 22.99 -13.14 1.55
C LYS A 210 23.15 -13.27 0.03
N PHE A 211 23.85 -12.32 -0.57
CA PHE A 211 24.06 -12.30 -2.04
C PHE A 211 22.74 -12.38 -2.84
N SER A 212 21.65 -11.85 -2.29
CA SER A 212 20.29 -11.93 -2.85
C SER A 212 19.82 -13.37 -3.14
N ASP A 213 20.31 -14.36 -2.36
CA ASP A 213 20.00 -15.77 -2.52
C ASP A 213 18.62 -16.09 -1.93
N ILE A 214 17.60 -15.89 -2.73
CA ILE A 214 16.19 -16.18 -2.44
C ILE A 214 15.59 -16.92 -3.64
N ASP A 215 14.71 -17.87 -3.36
CA ASP A 215 13.92 -18.54 -4.39
C ASP A 215 13.00 -17.52 -5.08
N PRO A 216 13.11 -17.30 -6.41
CA PRO A 216 12.26 -16.36 -7.12
C PRO A 216 10.77 -16.62 -6.99
N ARG A 217 10.37 -17.86 -6.72
CA ARG A 217 8.96 -18.23 -6.48
C ARG A 217 8.36 -17.59 -5.23
N GLU A 218 9.19 -17.21 -4.27
CA GLU A 218 8.80 -16.43 -3.09
C GLU A 218 8.49 -14.96 -3.43
N LEU A 219 8.95 -14.48 -4.59
CA LEU A 219 8.94 -13.08 -4.98
C LEU A 219 7.98 -12.76 -6.12
N LEU A 220 7.52 -13.78 -6.85
CA LEU A 220 6.74 -13.64 -8.07
C LEU A 220 5.31 -14.17 -7.90
N ASN A 221 4.35 -13.53 -8.57
CA ASN A 221 2.92 -13.87 -8.49
C ASN A 221 2.39 -13.89 -7.04
N ILE A 222 2.85 -12.95 -6.23
CA ILE A 222 2.46 -12.81 -4.82
C ILE A 222 1.01 -12.34 -4.74
N ASN A 223 0.53 -11.57 -5.73
CA ASN A 223 -0.79 -10.95 -5.74
C ASN A 223 -1.05 -10.10 -4.49
N ALA A 224 -0.05 -9.35 -4.03
CA ALA A 224 -0.09 -8.61 -2.77
C ALA A 224 -1.20 -7.54 -2.73
N PHE A 225 -1.66 -7.11 -3.91
CA PHE A 225 -2.74 -6.13 -4.08
C PHE A 225 -4.11 -6.75 -4.35
N GLU A 226 -4.23 -8.08 -4.33
CA GLU A 226 -5.54 -8.73 -4.32
C GLU A 226 -6.17 -8.63 -2.92
N LEU A 227 -7.44 -8.20 -2.85
CA LEU A 227 -8.12 -8.00 -1.59
C LEU A 227 -8.21 -9.28 -0.74
N SER A 228 -8.30 -10.44 -1.39
CA SER A 228 -8.28 -11.74 -0.71
C SER A 228 -7.02 -11.97 0.14
N ARG A 229 -5.87 -11.39 -0.26
CA ARG A 229 -4.62 -11.47 0.50
C ARG A 229 -4.63 -10.66 1.79
N VAL A 230 -5.48 -9.64 1.86
CA VAL A 230 -5.66 -8.88 3.11
C VAL A 230 -6.20 -9.77 4.23
N LEU A 231 -6.91 -10.86 3.90
CA LEU A 231 -7.42 -11.83 4.87
C LEU A 231 -6.31 -12.64 5.56
N GLU A 232 -5.14 -12.76 4.93
CA GLU A 232 -3.97 -13.47 5.46
C GLU A 232 -3.15 -12.59 6.43
N PHE A 233 -3.55 -11.34 6.61
CA PHE A 233 -2.90 -10.40 7.50
C PHE A 233 -3.00 -10.86 8.96
N ASP A 234 -1.85 -11.17 9.57
CA ASP A 234 -1.77 -11.67 10.94
C ASP A 234 -1.86 -10.51 11.95
N PRO A 235 -2.87 -10.53 12.83
CA PRO A 235 -3.05 -9.51 13.84
C PRO A 235 -2.08 -9.63 15.04
N GLU A 236 -1.36 -10.74 15.22
CA GLU A 236 -0.49 -10.91 16.39
C GLU A 236 0.64 -9.88 16.45
N PHE A 237 1.04 -9.32 15.30
CA PHE A 237 2.00 -8.21 15.25
C PHE A 237 1.42 -6.86 15.70
N LEU A 238 0.11 -6.77 15.95
CA LEU A 238 -0.54 -5.54 16.38
C LEU A 238 -0.55 -5.34 17.90
N ASP A 239 -0.20 -6.37 18.66
CA ASP A 239 -0.30 -6.36 20.13
C ASP A 239 0.93 -5.77 20.85
N ASP A 240 1.99 -5.44 20.14
CA ASP A 240 3.13 -4.76 20.75
C ASP A 240 2.82 -3.26 20.95
N ASN A 241 2.11 -2.96 22.03
CA ASN A 241 1.90 -1.62 22.58
C ASN A 241 3.22 -0.98 23.10
N GLN A 242 4.29 -1.07 22.33
CA GLN A 242 5.50 -0.32 22.61
C GLN A 242 5.45 0.98 21.82
N GLU A 243 5.04 2.05 22.47
CA GLU A 243 5.33 3.42 22.05
C GLU A 243 6.85 3.58 21.92
N HIS A 244 7.37 3.23 20.75
CA HIS A 244 8.71 3.62 20.39
C HIS A 244 8.62 5.05 19.83
N GLN A 245 8.84 6.03 20.71
CA GLN A 245 9.18 7.39 20.30
C GLN A 245 10.55 7.36 19.62
N HIS A 246 10.56 7.07 18.33
CA HIS A 246 11.65 7.47 17.46
C HIS A 246 11.19 8.72 16.72
N ASP A 247 12.10 9.64 16.55
CA ASP A 247 11.91 10.91 15.83
C ASP A 247 11.81 10.67 14.30
N THR A 248 10.92 9.73 13.92
CA THR A 248 10.74 9.28 12.55
C THR A 248 9.49 9.90 11.97
N SER A 249 9.62 10.44 10.76
CA SER A 249 8.49 11.05 10.06
C SER A 249 7.44 10.01 9.67
N VAL A 250 7.85 8.78 9.38
CA VAL A 250 6.98 7.66 8.97
C VAL A 250 6.66 6.78 10.17
N THR A 251 5.37 6.53 10.37
CA THR A 251 4.86 5.69 11.45
C THR A 251 3.80 4.71 10.94
N SER A 252 3.53 3.68 11.71
CA SER A 252 2.40 2.79 11.49
C SER A 252 1.43 2.85 12.66
N VAL A 253 0.14 2.91 12.33
CA VAL A 253 -0.96 2.86 13.31
C VAL A 253 -1.80 1.63 13.04
N ALA A 254 -1.82 0.73 14.02
CA ALA A 254 -2.62 -0.47 13.97
C ALA A 254 -3.75 -0.39 15.01
N CYS A 255 -4.90 -0.94 14.66
CA CYS A 255 -6.03 -1.01 15.56
C CYS A 255 -6.80 -2.31 15.39
N LYS A 256 -7.26 -2.85 16.51
CA LYS A 256 -8.11 -4.03 16.59
C LYS A 256 -9.32 -3.69 17.44
N LEU A 257 -10.51 -3.86 16.89
CA LEU A 257 -11.78 -3.56 17.54
C LEU A 257 -12.69 -4.79 17.53
N GLU A 258 -13.30 -5.08 18.66
CA GLU A 258 -14.35 -6.06 18.78
C GLU A 258 -15.69 -5.43 18.44
N GLY A 259 -16.54 -6.16 17.73
CA GLY A 259 -17.88 -5.72 17.34
C GLY A 259 -18.01 -5.46 15.84
N GLU A 260 -19.21 -5.10 15.45
CA GLU A 260 -19.56 -4.86 14.05
C GLU A 260 -19.56 -3.36 13.75
N VAL A 261 -19.14 -3.01 12.54
CA VAL A 261 -19.01 -1.63 12.06
C VAL A 261 -20.17 -1.30 11.13
N ASN A 262 -20.65 -0.06 11.19
CA ASN A 262 -21.56 0.49 10.19
C ASN A 262 -20.76 0.86 8.93
N ILE A 263 -21.12 0.25 7.79
CA ILE A 263 -20.36 0.43 6.53
C ILE A 263 -20.45 1.86 5.98
N ASP A 264 -21.59 2.54 6.16
CA ASP A 264 -21.78 3.91 5.66
C ASP A 264 -20.94 4.90 6.46
N MET A 265 -20.87 4.71 7.78
CA MET A 265 -20.00 5.50 8.66
C MET A 265 -18.52 5.27 8.34
N LEU A 266 -18.14 4.01 8.18
CA LEU A 266 -16.77 3.65 7.80
C LEU A 266 -16.41 4.30 6.47
N SER A 267 -17.28 4.19 5.46
CA SER A 267 -17.03 4.77 4.13
C SER A 267 -16.89 6.29 4.19
N SER A 268 -17.75 6.96 4.97
CA SER A 268 -17.69 8.40 5.17
C SER A 268 -16.42 8.83 5.92
N TRP A 269 -16.02 8.07 6.93
CA TRP A 269 -14.80 8.34 7.69
C TRP A 269 -13.54 8.13 6.84
N ILE A 270 -13.41 6.99 6.15
CA ILE A 270 -12.29 6.71 5.26
C ILE A 270 -12.22 7.75 4.13
N GLY A 271 -13.37 8.08 3.52
CA GLY A 271 -13.42 9.08 2.45
C GLY A 271 -12.88 10.44 2.87
N ARG A 272 -13.15 10.86 4.12
CA ARG A 272 -12.58 12.10 4.67
C ARG A 272 -11.09 11.96 4.97
N LEU A 273 -10.71 10.89 5.65
CA LEU A 273 -9.30 10.64 5.95
C LEU A 273 -8.44 10.72 4.68
N ILE A 274 -8.91 10.11 3.59
CA ILE A 274 -8.21 10.14 2.31
C ILE A 274 -8.18 11.57 1.72
N ASN A 275 -9.27 12.33 1.83
CA ASN A 275 -9.32 13.69 1.29
C ASN A 275 -8.51 14.69 2.11
N GLU A 276 -8.46 14.54 3.44
CA GLU A 276 -7.78 15.47 4.34
C GLU A 276 -6.30 15.11 4.50
N ASP A 277 -5.97 13.82 4.62
CA ASP A 277 -4.63 13.32 4.94
C ASP A 277 -4.04 12.34 3.91
N GLY A 278 -4.69 12.15 2.77
CA GLY A 278 -4.27 11.14 1.79
C GLY A 278 -2.86 11.33 1.25
N ALA A 279 -2.32 12.56 1.27
CA ALA A 279 -0.93 12.83 0.91
C ALA A 279 0.07 12.23 1.92
N ASN A 280 -0.34 12.10 3.19
CA ASN A 280 0.46 11.53 4.27
C ASN A 280 0.28 10.02 4.41
N LEU A 281 -0.74 9.44 3.78
CA LEU A 281 -0.99 8.00 3.78
C LEU A 281 -0.16 7.32 2.71
N TYR A 282 0.75 6.44 3.10
CA TYR A 282 1.51 5.64 2.16
C TYR A 282 0.78 4.35 1.82
N ARG A 283 0.39 3.61 2.84
CA ARG A 283 -0.28 2.33 2.68
C ARG A 283 -1.27 2.06 3.79
N TYR A 284 -2.37 1.42 3.46
CA TYR A 284 -3.33 0.99 4.47
C TYR A 284 -4.06 -0.28 4.03
N LYS A 285 -4.39 -1.11 5.02
CA LYS A 285 -5.11 -2.36 4.85
C LYS A 285 -6.03 -2.60 6.03
N GLY A 286 -7.15 -3.26 5.80
CA GLY A 286 -8.06 -3.63 6.88
C GLY A 286 -9.01 -4.76 6.53
N VAL A 287 -9.44 -5.45 7.57
CA VAL A 287 -10.51 -6.45 7.55
C VAL A 287 -11.55 -6.03 8.56
N ILE A 288 -12.77 -5.85 8.10
CA ILE A 288 -13.85 -5.23 8.88
C ILE A 288 -15.03 -6.19 9.01
N ALA A 289 -15.53 -6.33 10.22
CA ALA A 289 -16.80 -6.97 10.52
C ALA A 289 -17.93 -5.96 10.33
N VAL A 290 -18.68 -6.08 9.23
CA VAL A 290 -19.77 -5.18 8.91
C VAL A 290 -21.08 -5.74 9.46
N LYS A 291 -21.90 -4.88 10.08
CA LYS A 291 -23.19 -5.26 10.63
C LYS A 291 -24.12 -5.83 9.56
N GLY A 292 -24.69 -6.99 9.85
CA GLY A 292 -25.66 -7.64 8.96
C GLY A 292 -25.05 -8.28 7.71
N LYS A 293 -23.73 -8.43 7.66
CA LYS A 293 -23.02 -9.12 6.59
C LYS A 293 -22.31 -10.35 7.12
N ASP A 294 -22.42 -11.45 6.39
CA ASP A 294 -21.68 -12.68 6.68
C ASP A 294 -20.29 -12.69 6.03
N GLU A 295 -20.09 -11.83 5.06
CA GLU A 295 -18.81 -11.61 4.40
C GLU A 295 -17.96 -10.61 5.19
N LYS A 296 -16.64 -10.75 5.08
CA LYS A 296 -15.67 -9.78 5.58
C LYS A 296 -15.54 -8.64 4.58
N PHE A 297 -15.66 -7.40 5.04
CA PHE A 297 -15.28 -6.28 4.20
C PHE A 297 -13.77 -6.08 4.33
N VAL A 298 -13.07 -6.21 3.21
CA VAL A 298 -11.63 -6.01 3.13
C VAL A 298 -11.34 -4.76 2.34
N PHE A 299 -10.34 -4.00 2.77
CA PHE A 299 -9.88 -2.83 2.04
C PHE A 299 -8.37 -2.71 2.05
N GLN A 300 -7.86 -2.05 1.04
CA GLN A 300 -6.47 -1.62 0.97
C GLN A 300 -6.35 -0.35 0.15
N GLY A 301 -5.27 0.36 0.36
CA GLY A 301 -4.99 1.55 -0.42
C GLY A 301 -3.54 1.98 -0.43
N VAL A 302 -3.24 2.90 -1.35
CA VAL A 302 -1.95 3.53 -1.53
C VAL A 302 -2.18 5.02 -1.78
N GLY A 303 -1.71 5.87 -0.88
CA GLY A 303 -1.99 7.30 -0.95
C GLY A 303 -3.50 7.59 -0.92
N MET A 304 -3.96 8.35 -1.89
CA MET A 304 -5.39 8.69 -2.04
C MET A 304 -6.22 7.58 -2.71
N LEU A 305 -5.61 6.46 -3.08
CA LEU A 305 -6.27 5.38 -3.80
C LEU A 305 -6.80 4.34 -2.82
N PHE A 306 -8.10 4.14 -2.84
CA PHE A 306 -8.81 3.18 -2.01
C PHE A 306 -9.45 2.08 -2.86
N ASN A 307 -9.33 0.85 -2.42
CA ASN A 307 -10.03 -0.29 -2.98
C ASN A 307 -10.59 -1.15 -1.85
N GLY A 308 -11.87 -1.51 -1.91
CA GLY A 308 -12.52 -2.34 -0.91
C GLY A 308 -13.66 -3.14 -1.47
N SER A 309 -13.81 -4.38 -1.00
CA SER A 309 -14.91 -5.27 -1.37
C SER A 309 -15.22 -6.26 -0.25
N PHE A 310 -16.34 -6.97 -0.41
CA PHE A 310 -16.67 -8.09 0.45
C PHE A 310 -15.99 -9.36 -0.05
N GLU A 311 -15.10 -9.94 0.78
CA GLU A 311 -14.28 -11.11 0.47
C GLU A 311 -14.34 -12.16 1.57
N GLY A 312 -14.58 -13.41 1.20
CA GLY A 312 -14.63 -14.49 2.16
C GLY A 312 -15.75 -14.35 3.20
N ARG A 313 -15.98 -15.39 3.99
CA ARG A 313 -17.02 -15.38 5.02
C ARG A 313 -16.44 -15.60 6.40
N TRP A 314 -17.09 -15.01 7.40
CA TRP A 314 -16.81 -15.33 8.79
C TRP A 314 -17.18 -16.78 9.08
N LYS A 315 -16.26 -17.54 9.67
CA LYS A 315 -16.57 -18.92 10.10
C LYS A 315 -17.50 -18.89 11.31
N ALA A 316 -18.33 -19.90 11.48
CA ALA A 316 -19.38 -19.96 12.53
C ALA A 316 -18.87 -19.76 13.98
N LYS A 317 -17.58 -20.01 14.25
CA LYS A 317 -16.94 -19.83 15.56
C LYS A 317 -15.86 -18.74 15.54
N GLU A 318 -15.69 -18.05 14.43
CA GLU A 318 -14.72 -16.97 14.29
C GLU A 318 -15.26 -15.72 14.99
N LYS A 319 -14.42 -15.12 15.84
CA LYS A 319 -14.77 -13.86 16.49
C LYS A 319 -14.88 -12.76 15.44
N ARG A 320 -16.00 -12.06 15.43
CA ARG A 320 -16.19 -10.90 14.57
C ARG A 320 -15.43 -9.73 15.17
N GLU A 321 -14.32 -9.42 14.58
CA GLU A 321 -13.46 -8.31 14.95
C GLU A 321 -13.01 -7.56 13.71
N SER A 322 -12.81 -6.28 13.88
CA SER A 322 -12.30 -5.40 12.84
C SER A 322 -10.87 -5.02 13.14
N ARG A 323 -10.02 -5.01 12.12
CA ARG A 323 -8.61 -4.67 12.24
C ARG A 323 -8.16 -3.84 11.05
N PHE A 324 -7.31 -2.88 11.30
CA PHE A 324 -6.67 -2.11 10.24
C PHE A 324 -5.23 -1.73 10.59
N VAL A 325 -4.46 -1.39 9.57
CA VAL A 325 -3.15 -0.76 9.67
C VAL A 325 -3.10 0.40 8.67
N PHE A 326 -2.65 1.55 9.15
CA PHE A 326 -2.25 2.69 8.34
C PHE A 326 -0.75 2.90 8.50
N ILE A 327 -0.05 3.13 7.39
CA ILE A 327 1.37 3.46 7.34
C ILE A 327 1.47 4.80 6.61
N GLY A 328 2.15 5.76 7.19
CA GLY A 328 2.26 7.10 6.61
C GLY A 328 3.04 8.07 7.47
N LYS A 329 3.06 9.33 7.05
CA LYS A 329 3.73 10.42 7.75
C LYS A 329 2.81 11.10 8.75
N HIS A 330 3.37 11.47 9.90
CA HIS A 330 2.69 12.31 10.89
C HIS A 330 1.28 11.82 11.26
N LEU A 331 1.08 10.49 11.28
CA LEU A 331 -0.22 9.90 11.56
C LEU A 331 -0.63 10.18 13.02
N ASP A 332 -1.81 10.76 13.21
CA ASP A 332 -2.43 10.89 14.53
C ASP A 332 -3.10 9.56 14.92
N ALA A 333 -2.41 8.79 15.75
CA ALA A 333 -2.88 7.47 16.19
C ALA A 333 -4.18 7.55 17.00
N GLU A 334 -4.36 8.59 17.82
CA GLU A 334 -5.57 8.77 18.63
C GLU A 334 -6.76 9.13 17.73
N PHE A 335 -6.56 10.03 16.78
CA PHE A 335 -7.59 10.39 15.80
C PHE A 335 -8.03 9.19 14.96
N LEU A 336 -7.08 8.40 14.46
CA LEU A 336 -7.36 7.21 13.65
C LEU A 336 -8.13 6.15 14.45
N LYS A 337 -7.68 5.84 15.66
CA LYS A 337 -8.35 4.86 16.54
C LYS A 337 -9.75 5.32 16.95
N THR A 338 -9.87 6.55 17.44
CA THR A 338 -11.15 7.11 17.91
C THR A 338 -12.16 7.24 16.78
N GLY A 339 -11.71 7.68 15.59
CA GLY A 339 -12.58 7.79 14.41
C GLY A 339 -13.08 6.43 13.94
N PHE A 340 -12.25 5.41 14.01
CA PHE A 340 -12.68 4.05 13.67
C PHE A 340 -13.63 3.47 14.72
N GLU A 341 -13.32 3.63 16.01
CA GLU A 341 -14.19 3.21 17.11
C GLU A 341 -15.58 3.84 17.02
N ALA A 342 -15.66 5.09 16.58
CA ALA A 342 -16.94 5.77 16.40
C ALA A 342 -17.82 5.14 15.31
N CYS A 343 -17.26 4.31 14.43
CA CYS A 343 -18.01 3.55 13.43
C CYS A 343 -18.66 2.28 13.98
N LEU A 344 -18.36 1.85 15.22
CA LEU A 344 -18.96 0.66 15.84
C LEU A 344 -20.46 0.83 16.07
N VAL A 345 -21.24 -0.15 15.64
CA VAL A 345 -22.70 -0.14 15.77
C VAL A 345 -23.17 -0.36 17.21
N THR A 346 -22.33 -0.99 18.04
CA THR A 346 -22.63 -1.26 19.45
C THR A 346 -22.40 -0.04 20.35
N LYS A 347 -21.77 1.01 19.82
CA LYS A 347 -21.52 2.24 20.57
C LYS A 347 -22.80 3.07 20.59
N GLU A 348 -23.35 3.29 21.78
CA GLU A 348 -24.42 4.27 21.94
C GLU A 348 -23.89 5.67 21.61
N LEU A 349 -24.67 6.40 20.82
CA LEU A 349 -24.32 7.79 20.52
C LEU A 349 -24.43 8.63 21.79
N ARG A 350 -23.48 9.55 22.00
CA ARG A 350 -23.42 10.41 23.19
C ARG A 350 -24.60 11.36 23.32
N PHE A 351 -25.23 11.73 22.20
CA PHE A 351 -26.32 12.68 22.16
C PHE A 351 -27.57 12.03 21.56
N ASN A 352 -28.71 12.32 22.17
CA ASN A 352 -30.02 11.90 21.69
C ASN A 352 -30.72 13.02 20.89
N VAL A 353 -31.76 12.69 20.15
CA VAL A 353 -32.62 13.67 19.48
C VAL A 353 -33.13 14.69 20.52
N GLY A 354 -33.03 15.96 20.19
CA GLY A 354 -33.38 17.09 21.07
C GLY A 354 -32.24 17.63 21.91
N HIS A 355 -31.10 16.91 22.05
CA HIS A 355 -29.97 17.44 22.78
C HIS A 355 -29.34 18.64 22.05
N SER A 356 -28.93 19.64 22.83
CA SER A 356 -28.15 20.77 22.33
C SER A 356 -26.70 20.38 22.22
N VAL A 357 -26.11 20.68 21.07
CA VAL A 357 -24.72 20.34 20.75
C VAL A 357 -24.03 21.49 20.04
N MET A 358 -22.68 21.42 20.01
CA MET A 358 -21.85 22.27 19.15
C MET A 358 -21.38 21.45 17.94
N ALA A 359 -21.82 21.81 16.76
CA ALA A 359 -21.43 21.17 15.51
C ALA A 359 -20.31 21.93 14.80
N ASN A 360 -19.31 21.23 14.30
CA ASN A 360 -18.21 21.83 13.56
C ASN A 360 -18.58 22.05 12.08
N CYS A 361 -18.68 23.32 11.71
CA CYS A 361 -18.95 23.79 10.33
C CYS A 361 -17.82 24.72 9.85
N GLY A 362 -16.55 24.36 10.10
CA GLY A 362 -15.40 25.26 9.99
C GLY A 362 -15.18 26.10 11.25
N LYS A 363 -16.27 26.37 11.98
CA LYS A 363 -16.30 26.86 13.36
C LYS A 363 -17.42 26.13 14.10
N PHE A 364 -17.25 25.93 15.40
CA PHE A 364 -18.32 25.33 16.20
C PHE A 364 -19.52 26.26 16.31
N LYS A 365 -20.68 25.76 15.87
CA LYS A 365 -21.98 26.45 15.98
C LYS A 365 -22.93 25.62 16.83
N ARG A 366 -23.72 26.30 17.63
CA ARG A 366 -24.75 25.66 18.45
C ARG A 366 -25.92 25.21 17.59
N GLY A 367 -26.50 24.05 17.95
CA GLY A 367 -27.68 23.50 17.31
C GLY A 367 -28.30 22.41 18.16
N LYS A 368 -29.34 21.76 17.62
CA LYS A 368 -30.01 20.61 18.23
C LYS A 368 -29.93 19.39 17.33
N VAL A 369 -29.69 18.25 17.91
CA VAL A 369 -29.79 16.96 17.21
C VAL A 369 -31.25 16.74 16.84
N ILE A 370 -31.55 16.56 15.55
CA ILE A 370 -32.90 16.33 15.03
C ILE A 370 -33.10 14.89 14.55
N LYS A 371 -32.04 14.17 14.21
CA LYS A 371 -32.09 12.77 13.80
C LYS A 371 -30.78 12.07 14.10
N LEU A 372 -30.85 10.78 14.42
CA LEU A 372 -29.71 9.88 14.60
C LEU A 372 -29.61 8.98 13.38
N TRP A 373 -28.38 8.61 13.02
CA TRP A 373 -28.10 7.68 11.92
C TRP A 373 -28.77 8.07 10.60
N ASP A 374 -28.57 9.33 10.21
CA ASP A 374 -29.20 9.88 9.00
C ASP A 374 -28.17 9.97 7.87
N ASP A 375 -28.48 9.30 6.76
CA ASP A 375 -27.68 9.30 5.54
C ASP A 375 -26.18 8.98 5.81
N GLY A 376 -25.95 7.90 6.58
CA GLY A 376 -24.60 7.44 6.95
C GLY A 376 -23.88 8.30 8.00
N ASN A 377 -24.55 9.33 8.54
CA ASN A 377 -23.99 10.20 9.57
C ASN A 377 -24.55 9.86 10.95
N ALA A 378 -23.73 10.02 11.99
CA ALA A 378 -24.16 9.80 13.38
C ALA A 378 -25.32 10.73 13.77
N TYR A 379 -25.22 12.00 13.39
CA TYR A 379 -26.20 13.02 13.75
C TYR A 379 -26.56 13.89 12.56
N ARG A 380 -27.86 14.20 12.45
CA ARG A 380 -28.35 15.38 11.74
C ARG A 380 -28.70 16.45 12.77
N ILE A 381 -28.14 17.64 12.60
CA ILE A 381 -28.21 18.74 13.56
C ILE A 381 -28.79 19.94 12.86
N ARG A 382 -29.84 20.53 13.48
CA ARG A 382 -30.37 21.85 13.07
C ARG A 382 -29.66 22.90 13.91
N LEU A 383 -28.91 23.77 13.27
CA LEU A 383 -28.27 24.91 13.90
C LEU A 383 -29.27 25.96 14.36
N ASP A 384 -28.88 26.84 15.28
CA ASP A 384 -29.74 27.91 15.78
C ASP A 384 -30.13 28.92 14.69
N ASP A 385 -29.39 29.00 13.57
CA ASP A 385 -29.71 29.80 12.38
C ASP A 385 -30.70 29.09 11.42
N GLY A 386 -31.17 27.90 11.77
CA GLY A 386 -32.08 27.08 10.97
C GLY A 386 -31.38 26.18 9.93
N THR A 387 -30.11 26.31 9.69
CA THR A 387 -29.34 25.46 8.77
C THR A 387 -29.24 24.04 9.31
N GLU A 388 -29.39 23.04 8.44
CA GLU A 388 -29.16 21.65 8.81
C GLU A 388 -27.77 21.19 8.35
N VAL A 389 -27.09 20.53 9.27
CA VAL A 389 -25.73 19.99 9.05
C VAL A 389 -25.65 18.56 9.57
N TRP A 390 -24.69 17.81 9.05
CA TRP A 390 -24.44 16.44 9.47
C TRP A 390 -23.12 16.36 10.24
N ALA A 391 -23.13 15.70 11.39
CA ALA A 391 -21.93 15.26 12.07
C ALA A 391 -21.77 13.77 11.75
N PRO A 392 -20.75 13.42 11.01
CA PRO A 392 -20.63 12.06 10.45
C PRO A 392 -20.29 11.01 11.49
N ILE A 393 -19.51 11.39 12.49
CA ILE A 393 -18.98 10.52 13.51
C ILE A 393 -19.17 11.20 14.86
N ASP A 394 -19.41 10.41 15.90
CA ASP A 394 -19.63 10.90 17.26
C ASP A 394 -18.29 11.11 18.00
N ILE A 395 -17.54 12.10 17.56
CA ILE A 395 -16.29 12.54 18.22
C ILE A 395 -16.25 14.06 18.34
N ASP A 396 -15.43 14.57 19.24
CA ASP A 396 -15.35 16.00 19.58
C ASP A 396 -14.89 16.91 18.44
N VAL A 397 -14.22 16.35 17.44
CA VAL A 397 -13.82 17.09 16.23
C VAL A 397 -15.06 17.54 15.45
N TYR A 398 -16.14 16.75 15.41
CA TYR A 398 -17.35 17.04 14.64
C TYR A 398 -18.51 17.52 15.48
N VAL A 399 -18.69 16.96 16.68
CA VAL A 399 -19.79 17.30 17.57
C VAL A 399 -19.38 17.16 19.02
N ARG A 400 -19.71 18.15 19.83
CA ARG A 400 -19.42 18.16 21.27
C ARG A 400 -20.54 18.74 22.08
N ALA A 401 -20.54 18.48 23.40
CA ALA A 401 -21.50 19.05 24.31
C ALA A 401 -21.43 20.60 24.30
N VAL A 402 -22.55 21.25 24.53
CA VAL A 402 -22.59 22.69 24.84
C VAL A 402 -22.01 22.85 26.23
N MET A 403 -20.91 23.59 26.35
CA MET A 403 -20.32 23.97 27.63
C MET A 403 -21.23 24.98 28.34
#